data_cc297d39e1ef2f7faba7a67cbf9755ec
#
_entry.id   cc297d39e1ef2f7faba7a67cbf9755ec
#
_cell.length_a   1.000
_cell.length_b   1.000
_cell.length_c   1.000
_cell.angle_alpha   90.00
_cell.angle_beta   90.00
_cell.angle_gamma   90.00
#
_symmetry.space_group_name_H-M   'P 1'
#
loop_
_entity.id
_entity.type
_entity.pdbx_description
1 polymer ?
#
loop_
_entity_poly.entity_id
_entity_poly.type
_entity_poly.pdbx_seq_one_letter_code
_entity_poly.pdbx_strand_id
1 'polypeptide(L)'
;MEQPTHKTEGVNPTITVWFYRPFTFTGKEKDEETGYGYFGARYMDHELTTMWLSVDPMADKYPSISPYAYCVWNPVKLIDPDGREIGDYYTQDGRWVGRDKYGDKKVYVCDGVDKKGRYINPKDLGITHSEFRNKAATVYGESSAYSYSGNTVPDDLKHEIYAIASVHEKNAIAYGSTSSQHDGYIKCTPGENNKNAFRVTANAAVINALMGGFDWSHGATQWDGMEQALFPADDNRKSTGKWELHMNTMGWTISDEHYNKWKANVGEVFRAPQEKEAVVGLNKGQKTLVSTAVYCRTIFWRIQQKQ
;
A
#
# COMPACT_ATOMS: atom_id res chain seq x y z
N MET A 1 55.16 46.17 52.26
CA MET A 1 55.30 45.01 51.35
C MET A 1 54.46 45.34 50.14
N GLU A 2 55.14 45.80 49.07
CA GLU A 2 54.55 46.17 47.84
C GLU A 2 54.33 44.91 46.99
N GLN A 3 53.14 44.79 46.41
CA GLN A 3 52.88 43.76 45.35
C GLN A 3 53.32 44.27 43.98
N PRO A 4 53.98 43.47 43.17
CA PRO A 4 54.38 43.89 41.84
C PRO A 4 53.19 43.88 40.85
N THR A 5 52.98 45.04 40.25
CA THR A 5 52.07 45.21 39.11
C THR A 5 52.67 44.55 37.88
N HIS A 6 52.08 43.43 37.46
CA HIS A 6 52.37 42.91 36.13
C HIS A 6 51.46 43.58 35.07
N LYS A 7 52.05 44.42 34.23
CA LYS A 7 51.44 44.82 32.96
C LYS A 7 51.52 43.63 32.02
N THR A 8 50.38 43.11 31.65
CA THR A 8 50.24 42.19 30.52
C THR A 8 49.89 42.98 29.29
N GLU A 9 50.86 43.14 28.41
CA GLU A 9 50.64 43.60 27.03
C GLU A 9 49.79 42.55 26.24
N GLY A 10 48.78 43.05 25.57
CA GLY A 10 48.11 42.59 24.37
C GLY A 10 48.21 41.12 23.99
N VAL A 11 47.43 40.25 24.62
CA VAL A 11 47.06 38.97 24.01
C VAL A 11 45.65 39.14 23.45
N ASN A 12 45.55 39.16 22.14
CA ASN A 12 44.31 39.09 21.43
C ASN A 12 43.53 37.85 21.95
N PRO A 13 42.36 37.96 22.52
CA PRO A 13 41.63 36.76 22.91
C PRO A 13 41.28 35.98 21.63
N THR A 14 42.00 34.88 21.44
CA THR A 14 41.55 33.87 20.43
C THR A 14 40.18 33.41 20.88
N ILE A 15 39.14 33.93 20.25
CA ILE A 15 37.79 33.43 20.42
C ILE A 15 37.83 31.99 19.92
N THR A 16 38.01 31.05 20.83
CA THR A 16 37.79 29.63 20.51
C THR A 16 36.28 29.46 20.37
N VAL A 17 35.81 29.59 19.13
CA VAL A 17 34.41 29.24 18.79
C VAL A 17 34.34 27.73 18.91
N TRP A 18 33.85 27.27 20.08
CA TRP A 18 33.41 25.89 20.19
C TRP A 18 32.22 25.73 19.31
N PHE A 19 32.40 25.09 18.15
CA PHE A 19 31.26 24.62 17.37
C PHE A 19 30.55 23.56 18.19
N TYR A 20 29.56 23.99 18.94
CA TYR A 20 28.61 23.10 19.55
C TYR A 20 27.97 22.27 18.44
N ARG A 21 28.17 20.96 18.45
CA ARG A 21 27.51 20.03 17.57
C ARG A 21 26.32 19.45 18.33
N PRO A 22 25.10 20.02 18.19
CA PRO A 22 23.92 19.51 18.87
C PRO A 22 23.47 18.14 18.32
N PHE A 23 24.11 17.70 17.23
CA PHE A 23 23.78 16.44 16.57
C PHE A 23 24.80 15.36 16.92
N THR A 24 24.27 14.25 17.41
CA THR A 24 25.03 13.07 17.80
C THR A 24 24.98 12.00 16.71
N PHE A 25 25.37 10.79 17.05
CA PHE A 25 25.27 9.60 16.26
C PHE A 25 23.88 9.51 15.58
N THR A 26 23.85 9.34 14.26
CA THR A 26 22.64 9.34 13.42
C THR A 26 21.97 10.71 13.16
N GLY A 27 22.62 11.82 13.52
CA GLY A 27 22.12 13.16 13.19
C GLY A 27 20.95 13.64 14.07
N LYS A 28 20.71 13.00 15.22
CA LYS A 28 19.69 13.43 16.16
C LYS A 28 20.21 14.50 17.12
N GLU A 29 19.29 15.37 17.50
CA GLU A 29 19.55 16.43 18.46
C GLU A 29 19.79 15.85 19.86
N LYS A 30 20.84 16.33 20.51
CA LYS A 30 21.13 15.99 21.89
C LYS A 30 20.44 17.01 22.78
N ASP A 31 19.64 16.53 23.72
CA ASP A 31 19.06 17.33 24.78
C ASP A 31 20.18 17.78 25.70
N GLU A 32 20.32 19.09 25.91
CA GLU A 32 21.44 19.69 26.70
C GLU A 32 21.31 19.40 28.20
N GLU A 33 20.08 19.27 28.68
CA GLU A 33 19.84 19.08 30.13
C GLU A 33 20.07 17.62 30.54
N THR A 34 19.64 16.68 29.72
CA THR A 34 19.70 15.25 30.02
C THR A 34 20.88 14.54 29.40
N GLY A 35 21.46 15.09 28.33
CA GLY A 35 22.49 14.44 27.55
C GLY A 35 22.00 13.32 26.59
N TYR A 36 20.68 13.08 26.55
CA TYR A 36 20.08 12.03 25.73
C TYR A 36 19.73 12.50 24.34
N GLY A 37 19.80 11.61 23.36
CA GLY A 37 19.32 11.86 22.01
C GLY A 37 17.82 11.64 21.90
N TYR A 38 17.08 12.65 21.47
CA TYR A 38 15.64 12.53 21.24
C TYR A 38 15.35 12.06 19.81
N PHE A 39 14.63 10.94 19.68
CA PHE A 39 14.30 10.33 18.38
C PHE A 39 12.84 10.53 17.98
N GLY A 40 12.05 11.19 18.78
CA GLY A 40 10.62 11.40 18.55
C GLY A 40 9.74 10.54 19.46
N ALA A 41 9.82 9.23 19.38
CA ALA A 41 9.07 8.34 20.25
C ALA A 41 9.86 7.88 21.48
N ARG A 42 11.18 7.84 21.41
CA ARG A 42 12.07 7.35 22.49
C ARG A 42 13.30 8.22 22.64
N TYR A 43 13.91 8.10 23.80
CA TYR A 43 15.23 8.67 24.10
C TYR A 43 16.30 7.58 24.08
N MET A 44 17.51 7.93 23.66
CA MET A 44 18.67 7.04 23.64
C MET A 44 19.82 7.69 24.40
N ASP A 45 20.50 6.91 25.25
CA ASP A 45 21.76 7.30 25.84
C ASP A 45 22.90 6.97 24.88
N HIS A 46 23.55 8.00 24.36
CA HIS A 46 24.64 7.86 23.40
C HIS A 46 26.00 7.62 24.07
N GLU A 47 26.12 7.88 25.38
CA GLU A 47 27.39 7.87 26.10
C GLU A 47 27.63 6.54 26.80
N LEU A 48 26.58 5.99 27.42
CA LEU A 48 26.71 4.80 28.24
C LEU A 48 26.22 3.53 27.57
N THR A 49 25.19 3.67 26.73
CA THR A 49 24.56 2.53 26.07
C THR A 49 24.15 2.89 24.65
N THR A 50 24.09 1.93 23.76
CA THR A 50 23.45 2.08 22.44
C THR A 50 22.04 1.48 22.46
N MET A 51 21.34 1.68 23.55
CA MET A 51 20.01 1.12 23.81
C MET A 51 18.99 2.23 24.02
N TRP A 52 17.73 1.88 23.74
CA TRP A 52 16.62 2.75 24.11
C TRP A 52 16.43 2.81 25.63
N LEU A 53 16.06 3.98 26.14
CA LEU A 53 15.76 4.17 27.58
C LEU A 53 14.34 3.73 27.95
N SER A 54 13.49 3.46 26.97
CA SER A 54 12.12 2.98 27.17
C SER A 54 11.81 1.80 26.25
N VAL A 55 10.79 1.02 26.64
CA VAL A 55 10.27 -0.10 25.86
C VAL A 55 9.81 0.39 24.50
N ASP A 56 10.11 -0.38 23.45
CA ASP A 56 9.59 -0.14 22.11
C ASP A 56 8.06 -0.16 22.11
N PRO A 57 7.37 0.91 21.66
CA PRO A 57 5.92 0.88 21.51
C PRO A 57 5.41 -0.26 20.63
N MET A 58 6.30 -0.87 19.81
CA MET A 58 6.00 -1.96 18.90
C MET A 58 6.57 -3.32 19.36
N ALA A 59 7.02 -3.43 20.62
CA ALA A 59 7.64 -4.64 21.18
C ALA A 59 6.82 -5.91 20.96
N ASP A 60 5.50 -5.82 21.05
CA ASP A 60 4.59 -6.96 20.85
C ASP A 60 4.63 -7.54 19.44
N LYS A 61 5.05 -6.74 18.45
CA LYS A 61 5.20 -7.21 17.06
C LYS A 61 6.49 -7.99 16.81
N TYR A 62 7.47 -7.85 17.70
CA TYR A 62 8.80 -8.44 17.54
C TYR A 62 9.23 -9.19 18.80
N PRO A 63 8.51 -10.25 19.20
CA PRO A 63 8.73 -10.92 20.50
C PRO A 63 10.12 -11.59 20.61
N SER A 64 10.83 -11.75 19.50
CA SER A 64 12.19 -12.31 19.46
C SER A 64 13.30 -11.26 19.59
N ILE A 65 12.95 -9.96 19.65
CA ILE A 65 13.90 -8.84 19.72
C ILE A 65 13.71 -8.12 21.05
N SER A 66 14.81 -7.77 21.69
CA SER A 66 14.72 -6.96 22.91
C SER A 66 14.01 -5.64 22.63
N PRO A 67 13.02 -5.24 23.45
CA PRO A 67 12.30 -3.98 23.28
C PRO A 67 13.17 -2.73 23.48
N TYR A 68 14.40 -2.91 23.95
CA TYR A 68 15.39 -1.86 24.14
C TYR A 68 16.47 -1.84 23.07
N ALA A 69 16.43 -2.76 22.10
CA ALA A 69 17.45 -2.87 21.06
C ALA A 69 17.34 -1.73 20.04
N TYR A 70 18.39 -0.92 19.92
CA TYR A 70 18.51 0.04 18.83
C TYR A 70 18.92 -0.68 17.54
N CYS A 71 18.13 -0.48 16.48
CA CYS A 71 18.41 -1.04 15.16
C CYS A 71 18.70 -2.56 15.16
N VAL A 72 18.00 -3.33 16.00
CA VAL A 72 18.20 -4.79 16.11
C VAL A 72 19.67 -5.15 16.37
N TRP A 73 20.38 -4.33 17.15
CA TRP A 73 21.81 -4.43 17.44
C TRP A 73 22.74 -4.29 16.21
N ASN A 74 22.24 -3.72 15.12
CA ASN A 74 23.02 -3.51 13.90
C ASN A 74 22.97 -2.05 13.40
N PRO A 75 23.44 -1.07 14.18
CA PRO A 75 23.38 0.34 13.82
C PRO A 75 24.30 0.75 12.65
N VAL A 76 25.18 -0.15 12.20
CA VAL A 76 25.99 0.07 11.00
C VAL A 76 25.19 -0.08 9.71
N LYS A 77 24.19 -0.96 9.73
CA LYS A 77 23.29 -1.24 8.58
C LYS A 77 21.93 -0.58 8.70
N LEU A 78 21.48 -0.34 9.92
CA LEU A 78 20.15 0.15 10.21
C LEU A 78 20.24 1.47 10.97
N ILE A 79 19.32 2.37 10.69
CA ILE A 79 19.09 3.59 11.47
C ILE A 79 17.61 3.59 11.83
N ASP A 80 17.29 3.93 13.07
CA ASP A 80 15.94 4.16 13.54
C ASP A 80 15.78 5.66 13.84
N PRO A 81 15.15 6.43 12.96
CA PRO A 81 15.18 7.90 13.05
C PRO A 81 14.15 8.49 13.98
N ASP A 82 13.08 7.79 14.32
CA ASP A 82 12.01 8.27 15.18
C ASP A 82 11.68 7.32 16.32
N GLY A 83 12.40 6.22 16.44
CA GLY A 83 12.21 5.24 17.50
C GLY A 83 10.97 4.37 17.34
N ARG A 84 10.47 4.11 16.10
CA ARG A 84 9.25 3.33 15.86
C ARG A 84 9.38 2.27 14.80
N GLU A 85 9.14 2.59 13.54
CA GLU A 85 9.11 1.65 12.39
C GLU A 85 9.76 2.25 11.13
N ILE A 86 9.95 1.42 10.13
CA ILE A 86 10.74 1.66 8.93
C ILE A 86 9.81 1.81 7.71
N GLY A 87 9.97 2.86 6.88
CA GLY A 87 9.18 3.12 5.67
C GLY A 87 9.62 2.30 4.45
N ASP A 88 8.68 1.97 3.56
CA ASP A 88 8.95 1.23 2.33
C ASP A 88 8.88 2.10 1.09
N TYR A 89 9.81 1.88 0.16
CA TYR A 89 9.92 2.61 -1.09
C TYR A 89 9.62 1.71 -2.29
N TYR A 90 8.77 2.23 -3.16
CA TYR A 90 8.41 1.60 -4.43
C TYR A 90 8.68 2.55 -5.57
N THR A 91 8.99 2.02 -6.74
CA THR A 91 8.96 2.79 -7.98
C THR A 91 7.52 2.90 -8.49
N GLN A 92 7.25 3.83 -9.41
CA GLN A 92 5.91 4.04 -9.95
C GLN A 92 5.37 2.81 -10.69
N ASP A 93 6.25 1.96 -11.22
CA ASP A 93 5.90 0.67 -11.83
C ASP A 93 5.65 -0.46 -10.82
N GLY A 94 5.62 -0.16 -9.52
CA GLY A 94 5.25 -1.08 -8.45
C GLY A 94 6.38 -1.95 -7.89
N ARG A 95 7.62 -1.74 -8.29
CA ARG A 95 8.78 -2.46 -7.74
C ARG A 95 9.17 -1.89 -6.39
N TRP A 96 9.26 -2.75 -5.41
CA TRP A 96 9.90 -2.38 -4.15
C TRP A 96 11.40 -2.21 -4.35
N VAL A 97 11.94 -1.06 -4.00
CA VAL A 97 13.37 -0.72 -4.19
C VAL A 97 14.14 -0.64 -2.89
N GLY A 98 13.46 -0.73 -1.78
CA GLY A 98 14.12 -0.77 -0.49
C GLY A 98 13.25 -0.22 0.62
N ARG A 99 13.88 -0.20 1.77
CA ARG A 99 13.30 0.26 3.00
C ARG A 99 14.22 1.33 3.54
N ASP A 100 13.66 2.46 3.89
CA ASP A 100 14.47 3.47 4.53
C ASP A 100 14.69 3.12 6.00
N LYS A 101 15.43 4.01 6.58
CA LYS A 101 15.85 3.95 7.96
C LYS A 101 15.01 4.91 8.82
N TYR A 102 13.96 5.51 8.23
CA TYR A 102 13.16 6.58 8.85
C TYR A 102 11.84 6.08 9.41
N GLY A 103 11.78 5.13 10.24
CA GLY A 103 10.73 4.49 11.05
C GLY A 103 9.27 4.99 11.02
N ASP A 104 8.76 5.49 9.90
CA ASP A 104 7.47 6.18 9.86
C ASP A 104 6.29 5.33 9.37
N LYS A 105 6.46 4.02 9.21
CA LYS A 105 5.46 3.06 8.69
C LYS A 105 4.89 3.39 7.31
N LYS A 106 5.35 4.44 6.68
CA LYS A 106 4.77 5.00 5.48
C LYS A 106 5.25 4.27 4.23
N VAL A 107 4.51 4.48 3.17
CA VAL A 107 4.90 4.03 1.84
C VAL A 107 5.19 5.24 0.97
N TYR A 108 6.33 5.18 0.31
CA TYR A 108 6.78 6.22 -0.60
C TYR A 108 6.90 5.68 -2.02
N VAL A 109 6.55 6.51 -2.99
CA VAL A 109 6.91 6.27 -4.39
C VAL A 109 8.10 7.13 -4.75
N CYS A 110 9.05 6.59 -5.50
CA CYS A 110 10.26 7.28 -5.92
C CYS A 110 10.68 6.89 -7.35
N ASP A 111 11.57 7.70 -7.95
CA ASP A 111 12.08 7.46 -9.31
C ASP A 111 13.22 6.41 -9.33
N GLY A 112 13.54 5.83 -8.19
CA GLY A 112 14.58 4.83 -8.03
C GLY A 112 15.59 5.21 -6.95
N VAL A 113 16.78 4.58 -7.01
CA VAL A 113 17.85 4.76 -6.03
C VAL A 113 19.12 5.22 -6.75
N ASP A 114 19.77 6.25 -6.25
CA ASP A 114 21.02 6.75 -6.83
C ASP A 114 22.22 5.84 -6.48
N LYS A 115 23.39 6.14 -7.07
CA LYS A 115 24.64 5.39 -6.83
C LYS A 115 25.12 5.41 -5.37
N LYS A 116 24.57 6.30 -4.55
CA LYS A 116 24.88 6.44 -3.11
C LYS A 116 23.82 5.77 -2.23
N GLY A 117 22.85 5.08 -2.82
CA GLY A 117 21.76 4.43 -2.09
C GLY A 117 20.65 5.38 -1.61
N ARG A 118 20.55 6.60 -2.15
CA ARG A 118 19.50 7.56 -1.78
C ARG A 118 18.32 7.44 -2.73
N TYR A 119 17.09 7.48 -2.17
CA TYR A 119 15.85 7.47 -2.96
C TYR A 119 15.69 8.81 -3.70
N ILE A 120 15.37 8.73 -4.98
CA ILE A 120 15.24 9.91 -5.85
C ILE A 120 13.79 10.36 -5.85
N ASN A 121 13.55 11.66 -5.56
CA ASN A 121 12.23 12.29 -5.57
C ASN A 121 11.15 11.52 -4.80
N PRO A 122 11.36 11.12 -3.54
CA PRO A 122 10.39 10.35 -2.79
C PRO A 122 9.15 11.19 -2.51
N LYS A 123 7.98 10.60 -2.75
CA LYS A 123 6.67 11.18 -2.48
C LYS A 123 5.90 10.23 -1.56
N ASP A 124 5.44 10.77 -0.43
CA ASP A 124 4.58 10.06 0.53
C ASP A 124 3.23 9.73 -0.11
N LEU A 125 2.82 8.47 -0.05
CA LEU A 125 1.51 8.03 -0.55
C LEU A 125 0.38 8.22 0.45
N GLY A 126 0.66 8.69 1.67
CA GLY A 126 -0.35 8.91 2.71
C GLY A 126 -0.92 7.62 3.32
N ILE A 127 -0.24 6.50 3.15
CA ILE A 127 -0.71 5.18 3.57
C ILE A 127 0.39 4.43 4.31
N THR A 128 0.00 3.57 5.25
CA THR A 128 0.94 2.71 5.95
C THR A 128 1.36 1.51 5.12
N HIS A 129 2.53 0.94 5.44
CA HIS A 129 3.02 -0.29 4.83
C HIS A 129 2.00 -1.45 4.89
N SER A 130 1.37 -1.63 6.04
CA SER A 130 0.38 -2.70 6.24
C SER A 130 -0.85 -2.51 5.36
N GLU A 131 -1.40 -1.29 5.33
CA GLU A 131 -2.56 -0.96 4.49
C GLU A 131 -2.24 -1.07 3.01
N PHE A 132 -1.08 -0.57 2.57
CA PHE A 132 -0.66 -0.71 1.18
C PHE A 132 -0.56 -2.17 0.75
N ARG A 133 0.09 -3.01 1.56
CA ARG A 133 0.22 -4.44 1.27
C ARG A 133 -1.12 -5.16 1.22
N ASN A 134 -2.02 -4.84 2.13
CA ASN A 134 -3.37 -5.41 2.14
C ASN A 134 -4.16 -5.01 0.89
N LYS A 135 -4.11 -3.73 0.48
CA LYS A 135 -4.72 -3.26 -0.76
C LYS A 135 -4.14 -4.00 -1.99
N ALA A 136 -2.82 -4.07 -2.09
CA ALA A 136 -2.16 -4.75 -3.22
C ALA A 136 -2.45 -6.26 -3.25
N ALA A 137 -2.48 -6.91 -2.09
CA ALA A 137 -2.85 -8.33 -1.96
C ALA A 137 -4.30 -8.57 -2.38
N THR A 138 -5.24 -7.69 -1.97
CA THR A 138 -6.64 -7.76 -2.37
C THR A 138 -6.80 -7.58 -3.87
N VAL A 139 -6.20 -6.55 -4.44
CA VAL A 139 -6.21 -6.29 -5.89
C VAL A 139 -5.66 -7.48 -6.67
N TYR A 140 -4.54 -8.05 -6.24
CA TYR A 140 -3.96 -9.25 -6.83
C TYR A 140 -4.88 -10.46 -6.68
N GLY A 141 -5.48 -10.64 -5.50
CA GLY A 141 -6.33 -11.76 -5.17
C GLY A 141 -7.68 -11.78 -5.89
N GLU A 142 -8.23 -10.61 -6.18
CA GLU A 142 -9.51 -10.43 -6.90
C GLU A 142 -9.35 -10.43 -8.42
N SER A 143 -8.12 -10.31 -8.93
CA SER A 143 -7.86 -10.29 -10.36
C SER A 143 -7.81 -11.69 -10.97
N SER A 144 -7.96 -11.78 -12.29
CA SER A 144 -7.81 -13.01 -13.07
C SER A 144 -6.35 -13.52 -13.17
N ALA A 145 -5.42 -12.95 -12.41
CA ALA A 145 -4.00 -13.30 -12.43
C ALA A 145 -3.73 -14.78 -12.16
N TYR A 146 -4.60 -15.47 -11.42
CA TYR A 146 -4.51 -16.90 -11.16
C TYR A 146 -4.62 -17.77 -12.41
N SER A 147 -5.20 -17.24 -13.48
CA SER A 147 -5.39 -17.94 -14.76
C SER A 147 -4.18 -17.83 -15.70
N TYR A 148 -3.18 -17.05 -15.30
CA TYR A 148 -2.01 -16.78 -16.11
C TYR A 148 -0.75 -17.38 -15.48
N SER A 149 0.18 -17.79 -16.34
CA SER A 149 1.48 -18.32 -15.95
C SER A 149 2.60 -17.51 -16.60
N GLY A 150 3.80 -17.66 -16.05
CA GLY A 150 4.97 -16.91 -16.52
C GLY A 150 5.15 -15.56 -15.82
N ASN A 151 5.89 -14.67 -16.46
CA ASN A 151 6.29 -13.37 -15.87
C ASN A 151 5.98 -12.18 -16.80
N THR A 152 5.07 -12.38 -17.76
CA THR A 152 4.57 -11.31 -18.64
C THR A 152 3.10 -11.08 -18.34
N VAL A 153 2.74 -9.84 -18.06
CA VAL A 153 1.36 -9.44 -17.78
C VAL A 153 0.72 -8.95 -19.08
N PRO A 154 -0.31 -9.63 -19.60
CA PRO A 154 -1.05 -9.14 -20.78
C PRO A 154 -1.73 -7.80 -20.48
N ASP A 155 -1.90 -6.98 -21.50
CA ASP A 155 -2.49 -5.64 -21.36
C ASP A 155 -3.92 -5.69 -20.77
N ASP A 156 -4.74 -6.63 -21.22
CA ASP A 156 -6.12 -6.76 -20.71
C ASP A 156 -6.13 -7.11 -19.20
N LEU A 157 -5.21 -7.97 -18.73
CA LEU A 157 -5.04 -8.28 -17.32
C LEU A 157 -4.48 -7.09 -16.53
N LYS A 158 -3.56 -6.35 -17.13
CA LYS A 158 -3.04 -5.13 -16.52
C LYS A 158 -4.17 -4.12 -16.31
N HIS A 159 -5.02 -3.91 -17.31
CA HIS A 159 -6.18 -3.02 -17.20
C HIS A 159 -7.18 -3.50 -16.15
N GLU A 160 -7.43 -4.82 -16.07
CA GLU A 160 -8.26 -5.41 -15.01
C GLU A 160 -7.73 -5.07 -13.62
N ILE A 161 -6.43 -5.32 -13.37
CA ILE A 161 -5.77 -5.07 -12.08
C ILE A 161 -5.86 -3.59 -11.70
N TYR A 162 -5.63 -2.68 -12.66
CA TYR A 162 -5.73 -1.23 -12.43
C TYR A 162 -7.18 -0.78 -12.20
N ALA A 163 -8.14 -1.37 -12.90
CA ALA A 163 -9.56 -1.09 -12.71
C ALA A 163 -10.04 -1.53 -11.32
N ILE A 164 -9.65 -2.74 -10.88
CA ILE A 164 -9.95 -3.25 -9.53
C ILE A 164 -9.35 -2.31 -8.46
N ALA A 165 -8.10 -1.89 -8.63
CA ALA A 165 -7.46 -0.96 -7.69
C ALA A 165 -8.18 0.38 -7.61
N SER A 166 -8.63 0.93 -8.75
CA SER A 166 -9.38 2.19 -8.81
C SER A 166 -10.75 2.08 -8.10
N VAL A 167 -11.47 0.98 -8.28
CA VAL A 167 -12.74 0.74 -7.59
C VAL A 167 -12.53 0.50 -6.10
N HIS A 168 -11.51 -0.28 -5.74
CA HIS A 168 -11.16 -0.55 -4.34
C HIS A 168 -10.81 0.72 -3.57
N GLU A 169 -10.10 1.65 -4.20
CA GLU A 169 -9.72 2.93 -3.58
C GLU A 169 -10.93 3.85 -3.38
N LYS A 170 -11.86 3.89 -4.35
CA LYS A 170 -13.08 4.69 -4.26
C LYS A 170 -14.06 4.18 -3.21
N ASN A 171 -14.09 2.87 -3.00
CA ASN A 171 -14.93 2.25 -2.00
C ASN A 171 -14.21 2.29 -0.66
N ALA A 172 -14.62 3.18 0.23
CA ALA A 172 -14.12 3.24 1.62
C ALA A 172 -14.41 1.96 2.43
N ILE A 173 -15.01 0.94 1.82
CA ILE A 173 -15.28 -0.37 2.40
C ILE A 173 -14.00 -1.21 2.23
N ALA A 174 -13.45 -1.69 3.34
CA ALA A 174 -12.35 -2.64 3.34
C ALA A 174 -12.83 -4.00 2.80
N TYR A 175 -12.83 -4.17 1.48
CA TYR A 175 -12.94 -5.48 0.88
C TYR A 175 -11.63 -6.22 1.13
N GLY A 176 -11.68 -7.28 1.91
CA GLY A 176 -10.61 -8.25 2.01
C GLY A 176 -10.83 -9.35 0.99
N SER A 177 -9.77 -9.89 0.42
CA SER A 177 -9.83 -11.12 -0.37
C SER A 177 -9.43 -12.30 0.51
N THR A 178 -10.12 -13.43 0.35
CA THR A 178 -9.78 -14.71 0.98
C THR A 178 -9.13 -15.68 0.00
N SER A 179 -8.67 -15.17 -1.15
CA SER A 179 -8.06 -16.00 -2.18
C SER A 179 -6.67 -16.49 -1.79
N SER A 180 -6.26 -17.63 -2.34
CA SER A 180 -4.90 -18.16 -2.16
C SER A 180 -3.82 -17.22 -2.72
N GLN A 181 -4.16 -16.38 -3.70
CA GLN A 181 -3.29 -15.36 -4.27
C GLN A 181 -3.03 -14.23 -3.27
N HIS A 182 -4.08 -13.75 -2.60
CA HIS A 182 -3.96 -12.78 -1.52
C HIS A 182 -3.01 -13.29 -0.43
N ASP A 183 -3.26 -14.48 0.08
CA ASP A 183 -2.41 -15.09 1.11
C ASP A 183 -0.98 -15.29 0.64
N GLY A 184 -0.79 -15.72 -0.61
CA GLY A 184 0.52 -15.87 -1.22
C GLY A 184 1.27 -14.56 -1.34
N TYR A 185 0.57 -13.44 -1.59
CA TYR A 185 1.18 -12.11 -1.60
C TYR A 185 1.62 -11.68 -0.19
N ILE A 186 0.76 -11.84 0.80
CA ILE A 186 1.01 -11.40 2.19
C ILE A 186 2.16 -12.20 2.83
N LYS A 187 2.25 -13.49 2.56
CA LYS A 187 3.33 -14.37 3.09
C LYS A 187 4.72 -14.02 2.55
N CYS A 188 4.81 -13.40 1.38
CA CYS A 188 6.07 -12.98 0.79
C CYS A 188 6.51 -11.60 1.32
N THR A 189 7.81 -11.38 1.43
CA THR A 189 8.37 -10.04 1.66
C THR A 189 8.16 -9.15 0.42
N PRO A 190 8.25 -7.81 0.56
CA PRO A 190 8.16 -6.91 -0.59
C PRO A 190 9.17 -7.22 -1.70
N GLY A 191 10.43 -7.56 -1.33
CA GLY A 191 11.46 -7.95 -2.28
C GLY A 191 11.19 -9.27 -3.00
N GLU A 192 10.57 -10.24 -2.33
CA GLU A 192 10.14 -11.48 -2.95
C GLU A 192 8.97 -11.28 -3.92
N ASN A 193 8.06 -10.35 -3.60
CA ASN A 193 6.98 -9.98 -4.50
C ASN A 193 7.48 -9.40 -5.82
N ASN A 194 8.66 -8.76 -5.85
CA ASN A 194 9.30 -8.28 -7.09
C ASN A 194 9.62 -9.39 -8.11
N LYS A 195 9.68 -10.65 -7.68
CA LYS A 195 9.95 -11.79 -8.57
C LYS A 195 8.71 -12.23 -9.36
N ASN A 196 7.54 -11.65 -9.07
CA ASN A 196 6.27 -11.96 -9.71
C ASN A 196 5.70 -10.70 -10.36
N ALA A 197 5.67 -10.66 -11.68
CA ALA A 197 5.21 -9.49 -12.43
C ALA A 197 3.76 -9.09 -12.12
N PHE A 198 2.88 -10.06 -11.83
CA PHE A 198 1.48 -9.78 -11.49
C PHE A 198 1.36 -9.06 -10.15
N ARG A 199 2.18 -9.43 -9.15
CA ARG A 199 2.25 -8.74 -7.84
C ARG A 199 2.83 -7.34 -7.96
N VAL A 200 3.86 -7.18 -8.80
CA VAL A 200 4.42 -5.86 -9.13
C VAL A 200 3.37 -4.98 -9.79
N THR A 201 2.59 -5.55 -10.72
CA THR A 201 1.48 -4.83 -11.37
C THR A 201 0.39 -4.43 -10.37
N ALA A 202 0.08 -5.28 -9.40
CA ALA A 202 -0.88 -4.93 -8.34
C ALA A 202 -0.37 -3.77 -7.46
N ASN A 203 0.93 -3.75 -7.12
CA ASN A 203 1.53 -2.59 -6.45
C ASN A 203 1.40 -1.32 -7.28
N ALA A 204 1.75 -1.39 -8.58
CA ALA A 204 1.66 -0.25 -9.49
C ALA A 204 0.23 0.27 -9.62
N ALA A 205 -0.74 -0.63 -9.67
CA ALA A 205 -2.15 -0.28 -9.74
C ALA A 205 -2.64 0.45 -8.47
N VAL A 206 -2.24 -0.01 -7.29
CA VAL A 206 -2.55 0.66 -6.02
C VAL A 206 -1.87 2.03 -5.95
N ILE A 207 -0.61 2.14 -6.36
CA ILE A 207 0.10 3.42 -6.45
C ILE A 207 -0.64 4.38 -7.39
N ASN A 208 -1.03 3.90 -8.59
CA ASN A 208 -1.80 4.70 -9.55
C ASN A 208 -3.11 5.21 -8.94
N ALA A 209 -3.85 4.36 -8.24
CA ALA A 209 -5.12 4.73 -7.61
C ALA A 209 -4.93 5.78 -6.50
N LEU A 210 -3.95 5.58 -5.61
CA LEU A 210 -3.61 6.51 -4.52
C LEU A 210 -3.12 7.88 -5.04
N MET A 211 -2.45 7.90 -6.19
CA MET A 211 -1.96 9.12 -6.80
C MET A 211 -3.00 9.84 -7.68
N GLY A 212 -4.22 9.32 -7.79
CA GLY A 212 -5.27 9.88 -8.65
C GLY A 212 -4.95 9.71 -10.15
N GLY A 213 -4.28 8.64 -10.52
CA GLY A 213 -3.95 8.30 -11.90
C GLY A 213 -5.17 7.85 -12.71
N PHE A 214 -4.93 7.38 -13.94
CA PHE A 214 -6.02 7.01 -14.84
C PHE A 214 -6.88 5.89 -14.28
N ASP A 215 -8.19 6.10 -14.29
CA ASP A 215 -9.21 5.15 -13.84
C ASP A 215 -9.66 4.22 -14.98
N TRP A 216 -9.05 3.06 -15.05
CA TRP A 216 -9.39 2.02 -16.04
C TRP A 216 -10.77 1.40 -15.82
N SER A 217 -11.41 1.62 -14.67
CA SER A 217 -12.79 1.17 -14.43
C SER A 217 -13.84 2.08 -15.07
N HIS A 218 -13.43 3.21 -15.63
CA HIS A 218 -14.31 4.23 -16.22
C HIS A 218 -15.43 4.68 -15.28
N GLY A 219 -15.09 4.89 -14.01
CA GLY A 219 -16.02 5.38 -12.99
C GLY A 219 -16.86 4.28 -12.34
N ALA A 220 -16.47 3.02 -12.47
CA ALA A 220 -17.12 1.93 -11.74
C ALA A 220 -17.04 2.12 -10.23
N THR A 221 -18.05 1.58 -9.54
CA THR A 221 -18.12 1.47 -8.09
C THR A 221 -18.15 0.03 -7.61
N GLN A 222 -18.29 -0.93 -8.52
CA GLN A 222 -18.34 -2.36 -8.23
C GLN A 222 -17.71 -3.15 -9.38
N TRP A 223 -17.33 -4.40 -9.10
CA TRP A 223 -16.93 -5.39 -10.11
C TRP A 223 -17.48 -6.77 -9.76
N ASP A 224 -17.63 -7.62 -10.76
CA ASP A 224 -17.98 -9.01 -10.64
C ASP A 224 -17.06 -9.87 -11.50
N GLY A 225 -16.75 -11.05 -11.00
CA GLY A 225 -16.02 -12.05 -11.73
C GLY A 225 -16.90 -12.92 -12.63
N MET A 226 -16.29 -13.93 -13.23
CA MET A 226 -16.96 -14.88 -14.15
C MET A 226 -18.12 -15.66 -13.51
N GLU A 227 -18.16 -15.78 -12.20
CA GLU A 227 -19.20 -16.48 -11.49
C GLU A 227 -20.59 -15.88 -11.73
N GLN A 228 -20.68 -14.59 -11.97
CA GLN A 228 -21.96 -13.93 -12.31
C GLN A 228 -22.45 -14.35 -13.71
N ALA A 229 -21.53 -14.66 -14.62
CA ALA A 229 -21.85 -15.12 -15.97
C ALA A 229 -22.24 -16.61 -16.02
N LEU A 230 -21.67 -17.41 -15.11
CA LEU A 230 -21.78 -18.87 -15.15
C LEU A 230 -22.96 -19.44 -14.36
N PHE A 231 -23.60 -18.64 -13.48
CA PHE A 231 -24.71 -19.13 -12.67
C PHE A 231 -26.06 -18.68 -13.22
N PRO A 232 -26.85 -19.65 -13.71
CA PRO A 232 -28.19 -19.37 -14.19
C PRO A 232 -29.09 -18.82 -13.10
N ALA A 233 -30.11 -18.08 -13.53
CA ALA A 233 -31.07 -17.47 -12.61
C ALA A 233 -31.87 -18.49 -11.78
N ASP A 234 -31.98 -19.73 -12.22
CA ASP A 234 -32.66 -20.85 -11.59
C ASP A 234 -31.74 -21.81 -10.82
N ASP A 235 -30.43 -21.55 -10.81
CA ASP A 235 -29.46 -22.36 -10.08
C ASP A 235 -29.68 -22.22 -8.56
N ASN A 236 -29.73 -23.35 -7.85
CA ASN A 236 -29.84 -23.40 -6.39
C ASN A 236 -28.71 -22.68 -5.66
N ARG A 237 -27.59 -22.40 -6.35
CA ARG A 237 -26.48 -21.59 -5.84
C ARG A 237 -26.81 -20.11 -5.67
N LYS A 238 -27.97 -19.66 -6.14
CA LYS A 238 -28.54 -18.35 -5.79
C LYS A 238 -28.66 -18.14 -4.29
N SER A 239 -28.91 -19.22 -3.54
CA SER A 239 -29.00 -19.19 -2.08
C SER A 239 -27.66 -19.00 -1.38
N THR A 240 -26.54 -19.02 -2.10
CA THR A 240 -25.18 -18.87 -1.54
C THR A 240 -24.69 -17.43 -1.51
N GLY A 241 -25.56 -16.44 -1.67
CA GLY A 241 -25.27 -15.03 -1.46
C GLY A 241 -24.61 -14.31 -2.65
N LYS A 242 -24.25 -14.99 -3.75
CA LYS A 242 -23.59 -14.33 -4.90
C LYS A 242 -24.51 -13.39 -5.67
N TRP A 243 -25.80 -13.67 -5.70
CA TRP A 243 -26.83 -12.76 -6.22
C TRP A 243 -27.22 -11.68 -5.21
N GLU A 244 -26.95 -11.89 -3.94
CA GLU A 244 -27.25 -10.94 -2.86
C GLU A 244 -26.31 -9.76 -2.85
N LEU A 245 -25.13 -9.84 -3.51
CA LEU A 245 -24.20 -8.72 -3.69
C LEU A 245 -24.87 -7.52 -4.37
N HIS A 246 -25.95 -7.77 -5.12
CA HIS A 246 -26.72 -6.74 -5.81
C HIS A 246 -28.10 -6.49 -5.19
N MET A 247 -28.29 -6.86 -3.95
CA MET A 247 -29.55 -6.76 -3.19
C MET A 247 -30.12 -5.36 -3.17
N ASN A 248 -29.74 -4.35 -3.60
CA ASN A 248 -30.36 -3.03 -3.68
C ASN A 248 -30.42 -2.50 -5.11
N THR A 249 -30.34 -3.38 -6.10
CA THR A 249 -30.45 -3.01 -7.50
C THR A 249 -31.75 -3.52 -8.13
N MET A 250 -32.29 -2.76 -9.06
CA MET A 250 -33.47 -3.15 -9.85
C MET A 250 -33.10 -3.98 -11.08
N GLY A 251 -31.83 -4.17 -11.31
CA GLY A 251 -31.27 -4.86 -12.48
C GLY A 251 -30.01 -4.21 -12.98
N TRP A 252 -29.56 -4.64 -14.13
CA TRP A 252 -28.37 -4.10 -14.78
C TRP A 252 -28.57 -3.91 -16.28
N THR A 253 -27.76 -3.04 -16.83
CA THR A 253 -27.66 -2.77 -18.26
C THR A 253 -26.23 -3.02 -18.69
N ILE A 254 -26.03 -3.94 -19.64
CA ILE A 254 -24.73 -4.20 -20.27
C ILE A 254 -24.80 -3.68 -21.71
N SER A 255 -23.77 -2.95 -22.15
CA SER A 255 -23.62 -2.62 -23.56
C SER A 255 -23.32 -3.88 -24.39
N ASP A 256 -23.69 -3.89 -25.67
CA ASP A 256 -23.40 -5.01 -26.55
C ASP A 256 -21.88 -5.29 -26.65
N GLU A 257 -21.07 -4.25 -26.64
CA GLU A 257 -19.62 -4.35 -26.65
C GLU A 257 -19.11 -5.08 -25.39
N HIS A 258 -19.52 -4.65 -24.21
CA HIS A 258 -19.11 -5.26 -22.94
C HIS A 258 -19.64 -6.69 -22.82
N TYR A 259 -20.87 -6.94 -23.26
CA TYR A 259 -21.45 -8.27 -23.25
C TYR A 259 -20.66 -9.24 -24.13
N ASN A 260 -20.40 -8.85 -25.39
CA ASN A 260 -19.66 -9.67 -26.30
C ASN A 260 -18.22 -9.93 -25.86
N LYS A 261 -17.56 -8.91 -25.32
CA LYS A 261 -16.21 -9.05 -24.76
C LYS A 261 -16.20 -9.99 -23.56
N TRP A 262 -17.14 -9.81 -22.61
CA TRP A 262 -17.23 -10.67 -21.43
C TRP A 262 -17.50 -12.13 -21.82
N LYS A 263 -18.47 -12.36 -22.70
CA LYS A 263 -18.79 -13.67 -23.26
C LYS A 263 -17.57 -14.32 -23.91
N ALA A 264 -16.80 -13.58 -24.69
CA ALA A 264 -15.58 -14.10 -25.31
C ALA A 264 -14.53 -14.51 -24.28
N ASN A 265 -14.40 -13.77 -23.19
CA ASN A 265 -13.39 -13.98 -22.14
C ASN A 265 -13.77 -15.11 -21.16
N VAL A 266 -15.06 -15.30 -20.85
CA VAL A 266 -15.51 -16.32 -19.90
C VAL A 266 -16.00 -17.61 -20.57
N GLY A 267 -16.10 -17.61 -21.88
CA GLY A 267 -16.65 -18.71 -22.65
C GLY A 267 -18.17 -18.60 -22.80
N GLU A 268 -18.89 -19.70 -22.61
CA GLU A 268 -20.33 -19.70 -22.67
C GLU A 268 -20.94 -18.94 -21.50
N VAL A 269 -21.59 -17.84 -21.79
CA VAL A 269 -22.37 -17.10 -20.79
C VAL A 269 -23.73 -17.73 -20.73
N PHE A 270 -24.06 -18.35 -19.62
CA PHE A 270 -25.32 -19.07 -19.43
C PHE A 270 -26.53 -18.16 -19.65
N ARG A 271 -26.49 -16.97 -19.15
CA ARG A 271 -27.54 -15.96 -19.32
C ARG A 271 -26.91 -14.58 -19.38
N ALA A 272 -27.30 -13.86 -20.42
CA ALA A 272 -26.96 -12.45 -20.47
C ALA A 272 -27.58 -11.76 -19.25
N PRO A 273 -26.78 -11.11 -18.39
CA PRO A 273 -27.34 -10.35 -17.25
C PRO A 273 -28.15 -9.12 -17.69
N GLN A 274 -28.52 -9.04 -18.94
CA GLN A 274 -29.37 -8.01 -19.51
C GLN A 274 -30.83 -8.15 -19.07
N GLU A 275 -31.21 -9.33 -18.61
CA GLU A 275 -32.59 -9.55 -18.25
C GLU A 275 -32.88 -9.03 -16.84
N LYS A 276 -33.72 -8.03 -16.80
CA LYS A 276 -34.23 -7.42 -15.57
C LYS A 276 -34.79 -8.42 -14.57
N GLU A 277 -35.23 -9.56 -15.03
CA GLU A 277 -35.81 -10.65 -14.24
C GLU A 277 -34.84 -11.28 -13.26
N ALA A 278 -33.55 -11.24 -13.52
CA ALA A 278 -32.55 -11.83 -12.64
C ALA A 278 -32.51 -11.17 -11.25
N VAL A 279 -33.07 -9.97 -11.13
CA VAL A 279 -33.09 -9.18 -9.91
C VAL A 279 -34.50 -8.88 -9.42
N VAL A 280 -35.50 -9.20 -10.23
CA VAL A 280 -36.90 -9.08 -9.87
C VAL A 280 -37.21 -10.03 -8.70
N GLY A 281 -37.66 -9.49 -7.60
CA GLY A 281 -37.96 -10.22 -6.38
C GLY A 281 -36.94 -10.08 -5.24
N LEU A 282 -35.69 -9.70 -5.57
CA LEU A 282 -34.67 -9.41 -4.53
C LEU A 282 -34.71 -7.95 -4.08
N ASN A 283 -35.44 -7.08 -4.82
CA ASN A 283 -35.32 -5.67 -4.53
C ASN A 283 -36.46 -4.75 -4.76
N LYS A 284 -36.62 -3.97 -3.73
CA LYS A 284 -37.36 -2.72 -3.66
C LYS A 284 -36.44 -1.50 -3.89
N GLY A 285 -35.16 -1.71 -4.31
CA GLY A 285 -34.19 -0.63 -4.51
C GLY A 285 -34.42 0.15 -5.81
N GLN A 286 -33.98 1.38 -5.82
CA GLN A 286 -34.09 2.30 -6.96
C GLN A 286 -32.78 2.43 -7.76
N LYS A 287 -31.85 1.49 -7.59
CA LYS A 287 -30.53 1.53 -8.21
C LYS A 287 -30.42 0.53 -9.35
N THR A 288 -29.83 0.94 -10.45
CA THR A 288 -29.50 0.08 -11.59
C THR A 288 -27.99 0.04 -11.74
N LEU A 289 -27.44 -1.12 -12.10
CA LEU A 289 -26.04 -1.26 -12.49
C LEU A 289 -25.89 -1.04 -13.99
N VAL A 290 -24.88 -0.29 -14.37
CA VAL A 290 -24.51 -0.05 -15.76
C VAL A 290 -23.07 -0.46 -15.96
N SER A 291 -22.81 -1.31 -16.97
CA SER A 291 -21.45 -1.75 -17.28
C SER A 291 -20.58 -0.60 -17.77
N THR A 292 -19.37 -0.49 -17.26
CA THR A 292 -18.43 0.59 -17.60
C THR A 292 -17.19 0.07 -18.31
N ALA A 293 -16.78 -1.15 -18.01
CA ALA A 293 -15.64 -1.83 -18.63
C ALA A 293 -15.75 -3.35 -18.47
N VAL A 294 -15.05 -4.06 -19.33
CA VAL A 294 -14.78 -5.50 -19.18
C VAL A 294 -13.32 -5.75 -19.49
N TYR A 295 -12.62 -6.41 -18.59
CA TYR A 295 -11.24 -6.87 -18.78
C TYR A 295 -11.12 -8.31 -18.29
N CYS A 296 -10.42 -9.14 -19.03
CA CYS A 296 -10.29 -10.57 -18.70
C CYS A 296 -11.66 -11.19 -18.37
N ARG A 297 -11.80 -11.70 -17.14
CA ARG A 297 -13.02 -12.35 -16.67
C ARG A 297 -13.89 -11.46 -15.78
N THR A 298 -13.53 -10.20 -15.66
CA THR A 298 -14.16 -9.23 -14.75
C THR A 298 -14.94 -8.18 -15.53
N ILE A 299 -16.16 -7.93 -15.07
CA ILE A 299 -17.01 -6.84 -15.53
C ILE A 299 -17.12 -5.77 -14.44
N PHE A 300 -17.10 -4.52 -14.84
CA PHE A 300 -17.14 -3.35 -13.94
C PHE A 300 -18.46 -2.62 -14.08
N TRP A 301 -19.00 -2.15 -12.94
CA TRP A 301 -20.31 -1.57 -12.85
C TRP A 301 -20.30 -0.20 -12.18
N ARG A 302 -21.10 0.69 -12.69
CA ARG A 302 -21.46 1.94 -12.04
C ARG A 302 -22.92 1.85 -11.56
N ILE A 303 -23.15 2.28 -10.32
CA ILE A 303 -24.50 2.44 -9.79
C ILE A 303 -25.10 3.68 -10.40
N GLN A 304 -26.28 3.54 -11.03
CA GLN A 304 -27.10 4.64 -11.49
C GLN A 304 -28.34 4.71 -10.61
N GLN A 305 -28.58 5.85 -9.98
CA GLN A 305 -29.87 6.10 -9.30
C GLN A 305 -30.91 6.40 -10.37
N LYS A 306 -32.11 5.84 -10.21
CA LYS A 306 -33.24 6.22 -11.04
C LYS A 306 -33.64 7.65 -10.66
N GLN A 307 -33.61 8.54 -11.62
CA GLN A 307 -34.19 9.88 -11.48
C GLN A 307 -35.70 9.81 -11.26
#